data_a9ab344610a7e64fd01c92917b128a3f
#
_entry.id   a9ab344610a7e64fd01c92917b128a3f
#
_cell.length_a   1.000
_cell.length_b   1.000
_cell.length_c   1.000
_cell.angle_alpha   90.00
_cell.angle_beta   90.00
_cell.angle_gamma   90.00
#
_symmetry.space_group_name_H-M   'P 1'
#
loop_
_entity.id
_entity.type
_entity.pdbx_description
1 polymer ?
#
loop_
_entity_poly.entity_id
_entity_poly.type
_entity_poly.pdbx_seq_one_letter_code
_entity_poly.pdbx_strand_id
1 'polypeptide(L)'
;MRQNSIVLYALILLIFCSYSNKDNEKDFRSWAPTPPMGWNSWDCYGPTVEEHEVKANADYMAENMKEYGWEYIVVDIRWFVENDKAGGYNQTDPRYIIDEYGRYMPAVNRFPSAKDGKGFKKLADYVHGKGLKFGIHIMRGIPKVAVENKMPIKGTDGITADQIYTTELQCTWLRDNYTIVADSNGAQEYYNSIFDLYTDWEIDFIKIDDLSRPYHKKEIELIRNAIDNCGRKIVLSTSPGETPIESAEHVLEHTNMWRMVDDVWDLWSNITHVMEVGKKWYPYIAPGTWPDCDMIPLGRISIRGERGADRMTRLTKDEQYTLMTFWTIFRSPLMFGGDLPSNDDFTLNLLTNKEVFHITNNSTNNRLLLDKGNKMIWVADDTKSEDKFAALFCTTDQVEIVDSLAIFNSKLITYKPGEQSTKIKVNLDGIRKLYLVVSDGGNGTHWDHADWIEPKLTGKKGSLNLTEIDWVKATAGWGNVTINRTVAGRTLTVNDTEYFNGIGTHANSIIEYNIPEGYNTFSALAGLDKECIEHTEGATVKFLVFKQFPSGSEPQDSLDINLNFQDLGLSGTCTVRDLWAKEDLGDYSDELSLKVRNHGARLVRISRVE
;
A
#
# COMPACT_ATOMS: atom_id res chain seq x y z
N MET A 1 -52.91 2.03 -28.36
CA MET A 1 -51.66 1.28 -28.03
C MET A 1 -50.71 2.01 -27.06
N ARG A 2 -51.19 2.87 -26.16
CA ARG A 2 -50.34 3.56 -25.13
C ARG A 2 -50.72 3.26 -23.67
N GLN A 3 -51.74 2.46 -23.39
CA GLN A 3 -52.16 2.14 -22.04
C GLN A 3 -51.64 0.80 -21.49
N ASN A 4 -51.18 -0.12 -22.37
CA ASN A 4 -50.72 -1.44 -21.93
C ASN A 4 -49.22 -1.48 -21.50
N SER A 5 -48.43 -0.44 -21.84
CA SER A 5 -47.00 -0.39 -21.49
C SER A 5 -46.75 0.07 -20.04
N ILE A 6 -47.66 0.86 -19.45
CA ILE A 6 -47.49 1.41 -18.09
C ILE A 6 -47.84 0.34 -17.02
N VAL A 7 -48.77 -0.56 -17.31
CA VAL A 7 -49.15 -1.64 -16.39
C VAL A 7 -48.03 -2.71 -16.31
N LEU A 8 -47.32 -2.94 -17.42
CA LEU A 8 -46.22 -3.92 -17.44
C LEU A 8 -44.97 -3.44 -16.65
N TYR A 9 -44.67 -2.12 -16.70
CA TYR A 9 -43.60 -1.54 -15.89
C TYR A 9 -43.92 -1.51 -14.38
N ALA A 10 -45.18 -1.27 -14.02
CA ALA A 10 -45.62 -1.29 -12.61
C ALA A 10 -45.62 -2.72 -12.02
N LEU A 11 -45.88 -3.76 -12.83
CA LEU A 11 -45.81 -5.16 -12.39
C LEU A 11 -44.36 -5.66 -12.24
N ILE A 12 -43.44 -5.20 -13.08
CA ILE A 12 -42.00 -5.54 -12.96
C ILE A 12 -41.40 -4.86 -11.73
N LEU A 13 -41.78 -3.62 -11.39
CA LEU A 13 -41.34 -2.95 -10.15
C LEU A 13 -41.91 -3.59 -8.87
N LEU A 14 -43.12 -4.16 -8.92
CA LEU A 14 -43.71 -4.85 -7.76
C LEU A 14 -43.13 -6.26 -7.53
N ILE A 15 -42.59 -6.91 -8.54
CA ILE A 15 -41.90 -8.21 -8.41
C ILE A 15 -40.49 -8.01 -7.80
N PHE A 16 -39.83 -6.88 -8.06
CA PHE A 16 -38.54 -6.56 -7.41
C PHE A 16 -38.65 -6.09 -5.96
N CYS A 17 -39.80 -5.58 -5.51
CA CYS A 17 -40.03 -5.18 -4.11
C CYS A 17 -40.45 -6.31 -3.15
N SER A 18 -40.75 -7.51 -3.63
CA SER A 18 -41.19 -8.63 -2.76
C SER A 18 -40.12 -9.70 -2.48
N TYR A 19 -38.89 -9.53 -2.97
CA TYR A 19 -37.75 -10.44 -2.70
C TYR A 19 -36.75 -9.91 -1.64
N SER A 20 -37.09 -8.87 -0.89
CA SER A 20 -36.15 -8.14 -0.06
C SER A 20 -36.39 -8.22 1.44
N ASN A 21 -36.65 -9.34 2.08
CA ASN A 21 -36.64 -9.31 3.55
C ASN A 21 -36.28 -10.65 4.28
N LYS A 22 -35.78 -11.69 3.59
CA LYS A 22 -35.30 -12.89 4.28
C LYS A 22 -33.85 -13.31 3.95
N ASP A 23 -33.24 -12.73 2.93
CA ASP A 23 -31.87 -13.07 2.51
C ASP A 23 -30.79 -12.06 2.95
N ASN A 24 -31.14 -10.93 3.55
CA ASN A 24 -30.18 -9.89 3.94
C ASN A 24 -29.20 -10.29 5.07
N GLU A 25 -29.50 -11.35 5.84
CA GLU A 25 -28.56 -11.84 6.87
C GLU A 25 -27.43 -12.71 6.31
N LYS A 26 -27.58 -13.26 5.11
CA LYS A 26 -26.58 -14.11 4.45
C LYS A 26 -25.75 -13.38 3.41
N ASP A 27 -26.10 -12.17 3.02
CA ASP A 27 -25.27 -11.39 2.10
C ASP A 27 -24.03 -10.86 2.82
N PHE A 28 -22.88 -11.45 2.48
CA PHE A 28 -21.59 -11.08 3.08
C PHE A 28 -21.26 -9.59 2.97
N ARG A 29 -21.82 -8.87 1.99
CA ARG A 29 -21.65 -7.41 1.84
C ARG A 29 -22.14 -6.66 3.07
N SER A 30 -23.16 -7.17 3.75
CA SER A 30 -23.66 -6.60 5.00
C SER A 30 -22.70 -6.71 6.18
N TRP A 31 -21.63 -7.49 6.07
CA TRP A 31 -20.67 -7.70 7.16
C TRP A 31 -19.63 -6.59 7.26
N ALA A 32 -19.39 -5.88 6.16
CA ALA A 32 -18.52 -4.70 6.09
C ALA A 32 -19.21 -3.56 5.33
N PRO A 33 -20.34 -3.01 5.82
CA PRO A 33 -21.17 -2.02 5.11
C PRO A 33 -20.42 -0.69 4.90
N THR A 34 -19.39 -0.44 5.68
CA THR A 34 -18.39 0.63 5.55
C THR A 34 -17.01 0.01 5.42
N PRO A 35 -16.02 0.74 4.88
CA PRO A 35 -14.64 0.23 4.81
C PRO A 35 -14.14 -0.21 6.19
N PRO A 36 -13.61 -1.44 6.35
CA PRO A 36 -13.04 -1.90 7.60
C PRO A 36 -11.92 -0.99 8.10
N MET A 37 -11.89 -0.72 9.41
CA MET A 37 -10.84 0.07 10.06
C MET A 37 -10.23 -0.76 11.19
N GLY A 38 -8.90 -0.93 11.18
CA GLY A 38 -8.21 -1.79 12.13
C GLY A 38 -6.70 -1.60 12.19
N TRP A 39 -6.06 -2.48 12.90
CA TRP A 39 -4.61 -2.62 13.02
C TRP A 39 -4.17 -3.99 12.51
N ASN A 40 -3.04 -4.03 11.83
CA ASN A 40 -2.39 -5.26 11.40
C ASN A 40 -0.93 -5.26 11.84
N SER A 41 -0.43 -6.40 12.31
CA SER A 41 0.87 -6.54 12.95
C SER A 41 2.08 -6.53 12.01
N TRP A 42 1.88 -6.53 10.67
CA TRP A 42 2.97 -6.78 9.72
C TRP A 42 4.04 -5.70 9.70
N ASP A 43 3.64 -4.43 9.49
CA ASP A 43 4.62 -3.35 9.27
C ASP A 43 5.49 -3.09 10.49
N CYS A 44 4.99 -3.36 11.70
CA CYS A 44 5.75 -3.17 12.95
C CYS A 44 6.50 -4.42 13.39
N TYR A 45 5.89 -5.62 13.34
CA TYR A 45 6.47 -6.83 13.96
C TYR A 45 6.79 -7.95 12.96
N GLY A 46 6.37 -7.82 11.69
CA GLY A 46 6.55 -8.87 10.68
C GLY A 46 6.03 -10.23 11.15
N PRO A 47 6.73 -11.33 10.80
CA PRO A 47 6.27 -12.68 11.13
C PRO A 47 6.50 -13.08 12.60
N THR A 48 6.97 -12.16 13.46
CA THR A 48 7.40 -12.47 14.83
C THR A 48 6.55 -11.84 15.92
N VAL A 49 5.37 -11.30 15.58
CA VAL A 49 4.43 -10.73 16.55
C VAL A 49 4.12 -11.71 17.70
N GLU A 50 3.97 -11.19 18.90
CA GLU A 50 3.68 -11.97 20.12
C GLU A 50 2.35 -11.54 20.76
N GLU A 51 1.73 -12.45 21.53
CA GLU A 51 0.43 -12.23 22.15
C GLU A 51 0.35 -10.96 23.00
N HIS A 52 1.42 -10.63 23.75
CA HIS A 52 1.43 -9.44 24.60
C HIS A 52 1.43 -8.14 23.79
N GLU A 53 2.05 -8.14 22.61
CA GLU A 53 2.05 -7.00 21.68
C GLU A 53 0.66 -6.81 21.03
N VAL A 54 0.02 -7.92 20.63
CA VAL A 54 -1.36 -7.89 20.14
C VAL A 54 -2.31 -7.30 21.18
N LYS A 55 -2.17 -7.72 22.44
CA LYS A 55 -2.98 -7.19 23.56
C LYS A 55 -2.72 -5.71 23.81
N ALA A 56 -1.45 -5.27 23.77
CA ALA A 56 -1.10 -3.86 23.96
C ALA A 56 -1.71 -2.96 22.86
N ASN A 57 -1.66 -3.41 21.60
CA ASN A 57 -2.31 -2.70 20.49
C ASN A 57 -3.84 -2.70 20.60
N ALA A 58 -4.44 -3.80 21.04
CA ALA A 58 -5.88 -3.88 21.30
C ALA A 58 -6.32 -2.95 22.43
N ASP A 59 -5.55 -2.88 23.52
CA ASP A 59 -5.84 -1.99 24.64
C ASP A 59 -5.79 -0.53 24.22
N TYR A 60 -4.73 -0.15 23.48
CA TYR A 60 -4.57 1.22 22.98
C TYR A 60 -5.71 1.60 22.02
N MET A 61 -6.07 0.72 21.08
CA MET A 61 -7.18 0.96 20.16
C MET A 61 -8.50 1.13 20.87
N ALA A 62 -8.79 0.27 21.84
CA ALA A 62 -10.03 0.33 22.63
C ALA A 62 -10.16 1.64 23.42
N GLU A 63 -9.03 2.12 23.99
CA GLU A 63 -8.98 3.33 24.80
C GLU A 63 -9.04 4.61 23.96
N ASN A 64 -8.31 4.66 22.82
CA ASN A 64 -8.04 5.92 22.12
C ASN A 64 -8.72 6.04 20.75
N MET A 65 -9.12 4.94 20.11
CA MET A 65 -9.48 4.95 18.70
C MET A 65 -10.87 4.37 18.39
N LYS A 66 -11.39 3.49 19.24
CA LYS A 66 -12.65 2.78 19.01
C LYS A 66 -13.85 3.71 18.73
N GLU A 67 -13.95 4.84 19.42
CA GLU A 67 -15.04 5.81 19.21
C GLU A 67 -15.02 6.47 17.82
N TYR A 68 -13.92 6.31 17.07
CA TYR A 68 -13.72 6.82 15.72
C TYR A 68 -13.97 5.77 14.63
N GLY A 69 -14.35 4.54 15.01
CA GLY A 69 -14.69 3.46 14.09
C GLY A 69 -13.61 2.39 13.90
N TRP A 70 -12.49 2.50 14.62
CA TRP A 70 -11.44 1.47 14.60
C TRP A 70 -11.88 0.26 15.43
N GLU A 71 -11.91 -0.94 14.78
CA GLU A 71 -12.52 -2.09 15.44
C GLU A 71 -11.77 -3.43 15.22
N TYR A 72 -10.92 -3.56 14.20
CA TYR A 72 -10.25 -4.82 13.91
C TYR A 72 -8.83 -4.87 14.46
N ILE A 73 -8.47 -5.99 15.11
CA ILE A 73 -7.10 -6.34 15.53
C ILE A 73 -6.70 -7.59 14.75
N VAL A 74 -5.73 -7.46 13.84
CA VAL A 74 -5.35 -8.53 12.91
C VAL A 74 -3.92 -9.00 13.18
N VAL A 75 -3.77 -10.29 13.48
CA VAL A 75 -2.47 -10.98 13.60
C VAL A 75 -2.04 -11.46 12.22
N ASP A 76 -0.98 -10.90 11.69
CA ASP A 76 -0.44 -11.26 10.37
C ASP A 76 0.31 -12.60 10.40
N ILE A 77 0.68 -13.16 9.24
CA ILE A 77 1.47 -14.39 9.12
C ILE A 77 2.82 -14.21 9.83
N ARG A 78 3.49 -15.16 10.27
CA ARG A 78 3.43 -16.65 10.36
C ARG A 78 3.21 -17.06 11.80
N TRP A 79 2.08 -16.70 12.39
CA TRP A 79 1.73 -16.99 13.79
C TRP A 79 1.86 -18.49 14.19
N PHE A 80 1.94 -19.37 13.21
CA PHE A 80 2.03 -20.83 13.35
C PHE A 80 3.47 -21.38 13.33
N VAL A 81 4.49 -20.54 13.23
CA VAL A 81 5.91 -20.95 13.22
C VAL A 81 6.57 -20.60 14.57
N GLU A 82 7.17 -21.61 15.25
CA GLU A 82 7.81 -21.40 16.54
C GLU A 82 9.11 -20.60 16.46
N ASN A 83 9.89 -20.81 15.42
CA ASN A 83 11.26 -20.33 15.26
C ASN A 83 11.41 -19.35 14.08
N ASP A 84 10.40 -18.53 13.84
CA ASP A 84 10.52 -17.47 12.82
C ASP A 84 11.49 -16.37 13.27
N LYS A 85 11.87 -15.46 12.36
CA LYS A 85 12.89 -14.45 12.63
C LYS A 85 12.43 -13.05 12.21
N ALA A 86 12.96 -12.05 12.90
CA ALA A 86 12.77 -10.65 12.51
C ALA A 86 13.39 -10.35 11.13
N GLY A 87 12.78 -9.40 10.42
CA GLY A 87 13.26 -8.93 9.12
C GLY A 87 13.12 -9.93 7.98
N GLY A 88 12.16 -10.85 8.05
CA GLY A 88 11.83 -11.82 7.01
C GLY A 88 11.47 -13.19 7.55
N TYR A 89 11.46 -14.19 6.67
CA TYR A 89 10.98 -15.53 7.01
C TYR A 89 12.14 -16.51 7.28
N ASN A 90 12.00 -17.36 8.30
CA ASN A 90 12.83 -18.56 8.41
C ASN A 90 12.32 -19.63 7.43
N GLN A 91 12.88 -19.69 6.24
CA GLN A 91 12.51 -20.70 5.23
C GLN A 91 13.47 -21.90 5.20
N THR A 92 14.50 -21.93 6.06
CA THR A 92 15.51 -22.99 6.08
C THR A 92 15.03 -24.20 6.86
N ASP A 93 14.53 -23.97 8.08
CA ASP A 93 14.13 -25.01 9.03
C ASP A 93 12.90 -24.58 9.86
N PRO A 94 11.81 -24.11 9.23
CA PRO A 94 10.64 -23.65 9.97
C PRO A 94 10.00 -24.80 10.76
N ARG A 95 9.68 -24.55 12.02
CA ARG A 95 8.93 -25.50 12.87
C ARG A 95 7.48 -25.08 12.94
N TYR A 96 6.66 -25.78 12.15
CA TYR A 96 5.24 -25.53 12.07
C TYR A 96 4.48 -26.20 13.20
N ILE A 97 3.52 -25.49 13.77
CA ILE A 97 2.54 -26.07 14.69
C ILE A 97 1.28 -26.41 13.88
N ILE A 98 0.88 -27.67 13.86
CA ILE A 98 -0.29 -28.18 13.16
C ILE A 98 -1.11 -29.10 14.08
N ASP A 99 -2.40 -29.27 13.76
CA ASP A 99 -3.26 -30.25 14.40
C ASP A 99 -3.22 -31.61 13.68
N GLU A 100 -4.07 -32.56 14.12
CA GLU A 100 -4.18 -33.90 13.55
C GLU A 100 -4.70 -33.95 12.11
N TYR A 101 -5.23 -32.84 11.60
CA TYR A 101 -5.68 -32.67 10.20
C TYR A 101 -4.71 -31.87 9.34
N GLY A 102 -3.53 -31.50 9.89
CA GLY A 102 -2.53 -30.72 9.19
C GLY A 102 -2.85 -29.23 9.05
N ARG A 103 -3.82 -28.71 9.83
CA ARG A 103 -4.18 -27.29 9.84
C ARG A 103 -3.25 -26.54 10.80
N TYR A 104 -2.85 -25.33 10.42
CA TYR A 104 -1.99 -24.51 11.26
C TYR A 104 -2.63 -24.14 12.60
N MET A 105 -1.82 -24.22 13.67
CA MET A 105 -2.17 -23.83 15.03
C MET A 105 -1.20 -22.76 15.54
N PRO A 106 -1.64 -21.80 16.41
CA PRO A 106 -0.75 -20.78 16.93
C PRO A 106 0.43 -21.36 17.72
N ALA A 107 1.63 -20.83 17.47
CA ALA A 107 2.85 -21.22 18.17
C ALA A 107 2.80 -20.78 19.65
N VAL A 108 2.74 -21.74 20.57
CA VAL A 108 2.50 -21.51 22.02
C VAL A 108 3.59 -20.64 22.67
N ASN A 109 4.82 -20.69 22.15
CA ASN A 109 5.91 -19.85 22.63
C ASN A 109 5.69 -18.35 22.39
N ARG A 110 4.90 -18.00 21.35
CA ARG A 110 4.51 -16.61 21.02
C ARG A 110 3.10 -16.28 21.48
N PHE A 111 2.20 -17.25 21.42
CA PHE A 111 0.80 -17.14 21.83
C PHE A 111 0.49 -18.11 22.97
N PRO A 112 0.92 -17.82 24.21
CA PRO A 112 0.79 -18.74 25.35
C PRO A 112 -0.65 -19.14 25.67
N SER A 113 -1.62 -18.30 25.34
CA SER A 113 -3.04 -18.61 25.56
C SER A 113 -3.58 -19.71 24.64
N ALA A 114 -2.87 -20.03 23.54
CA ALA A 114 -3.22 -21.10 22.60
C ALA A 114 -2.88 -22.51 23.12
N LYS A 115 -2.23 -22.61 24.30
CA LYS A 115 -1.88 -23.88 24.93
C LYS A 115 -3.07 -24.85 25.01
N ASP A 116 -2.78 -26.14 24.94
CA ASP A 116 -3.75 -27.23 24.99
C ASP A 116 -4.74 -27.27 23.81
N GLY A 117 -4.29 -26.85 22.63
CA GLY A 117 -5.08 -26.86 21.38
C GLY A 117 -6.20 -25.82 21.34
N LYS A 118 -6.17 -24.80 22.20
CA LYS A 118 -7.21 -23.77 22.27
C LYS A 118 -7.22 -22.78 21.09
N GLY A 119 -6.18 -22.83 20.24
CA GLY A 119 -6.05 -21.90 19.13
C GLY A 119 -6.06 -20.45 19.61
N PHE A 120 -6.63 -19.57 18.81
CA PHE A 120 -6.76 -18.15 19.15
C PHE A 120 -7.98 -17.81 20.04
N LYS A 121 -8.82 -18.77 20.43
CA LYS A 121 -10.08 -18.49 21.15
C LYS A 121 -9.90 -17.55 22.35
N LYS A 122 -8.89 -17.77 23.20
CA LYS A 122 -8.67 -16.92 24.38
C LYS A 122 -8.19 -15.51 24.04
N LEU A 123 -7.38 -15.37 22.97
CA LEU A 123 -6.94 -14.07 22.49
C LEU A 123 -8.11 -13.32 21.83
N ALA A 124 -8.93 -14.02 21.05
CA ALA A 124 -10.18 -13.47 20.50
C ALA A 124 -11.12 -12.99 21.61
N ASP A 125 -11.34 -13.81 22.66
CA ASP A 125 -12.14 -13.41 23.83
C ASP A 125 -11.61 -12.14 24.52
N TYR A 126 -10.28 -11.99 24.59
CA TYR A 126 -9.66 -10.80 25.16
C TYR A 126 -9.98 -9.55 24.29
N VAL A 127 -9.80 -9.66 22.98
CA VAL A 127 -10.09 -8.57 22.03
C VAL A 127 -11.59 -8.22 22.01
N HIS A 128 -12.46 -9.24 21.98
CA HIS A 128 -13.92 -9.06 22.08
C HIS A 128 -14.33 -8.40 23.40
N GLY A 129 -13.67 -8.75 24.51
CA GLY A 129 -13.89 -8.13 25.82
C GLY A 129 -13.60 -6.63 25.85
N LYS A 130 -12.78 -6.11 24.91
CA LYS A 130 -12.56 -4.67 24.67
C LYS A 130 -13.61 -4.05 23.75
N GLY A 131 -14.52 -4.87 23.19
CA GLY A 131 -15.51 -4.48 22.19
C GLY A 131 -14.90 -4.21 20.82
N LEU A 132 -13.81 -4.91 20.50
CA LEU A 132 -13.13 -4.94 19.22
C LEU A 132 -13.38 -6.29 18.54
N LYS A 133 -12.98 -6.42 17.28
CA LYS A 133 -13.07 -7.62 16.46
C LYS A 133 -11.68 -8.22 16.24
N PHE A 134 -11.59 -9.56 16.19
CA PHE A 134 -10.32 -10.25 16.04
C PHE A 134 -10.17 -10.89 14.66
N GLY A 135 -9.02 -10.72 14.03
CA GLY A 135 -8.70 -11.27 12.72
C GLY A 135 -7.33 -11.91 12.66
N ILE A 136 -7.13 -12.71 11.63
CA ILE A 136 -5.84 -13.34 11.32
C ILE A 136 -5.53 -13.24 9.82
N HIS A 137 -4.26 -13.43 9.49
CA HIS A 137 -3.77 -13.57 8.12
C HIS A 137 -3.29 -15.00 7.88
N ILE A 138 -3.62 -15.58 6.73
CA ILE A 138 -3.17 -16.88 6.27
C ILE A 138 -2.70 -16.83 4.82
N MET A 139 -1.96 -17.86 4.39
CA MET A 139 -1.69 -18.11 2.99
C MET A 139 -2.79 -18.99 2.40
N ARG A 140 -3.11 -18.79 1.08
CA ARG A 140 -3.89 -19.78 0.35
C ARG A 140 -3.18 -21.13 0.28
N GLY A 141 -3.90 -22.16 -0.17
CA GLY A 141 -3.34 -23.50 -0.40
C GLY A 141 -3.33 -24.35 0.87
N ILE A 142 -2.60 -25.47 0.80
CA ILE A 142 -2.53 -26.48 1.84
C ILE A 142 -1.11 -26.59 2.39
N PRO A 143 -0.91 -26.70 3.74
CA PRO A 143 0.43 -26.81 4.33
C PRO A 143 1.24 -27.95 3.74
N LYS A 144 2.47 -27.68 3.34
CA LYS A 144 3.39 -28.71 2.82
C LYS A 144 3.55 -29.87 3.79
N VAL A 145 3.68 -29.56 5.07
CA VAL A 145 3.82 -30.56 6.12
C VAL A 145 2.60 -31.50 6.20
N ALA A 146 1.40 -31.01 5.89
CA ALA A 146 0.20 -31.85 5.83
C ALA A 146 0.25 -32.80 4.62
N VAL A 147 0.68 -32.32 3.46
CA VAL A 147 0.83 -33.11 2.23
C VAL A 147 1.91 -34.19 2.41
N GLU A 148 3.08 -33.82 2.89
CA GLU A 148 4.24 -34.69 3.08
C GLU A 148 3.95 -35.83 4.08
N ASN A 149 3.12 -35.55 5.10
CA ASN A 149 2.69 -36.56 6.09
C ASN A 149 1.35 -37.23 5.75
N LYS A 150 0.78 -36.95 4.58
CA LYS A 150 -0.51 -37.52 4.11
C LYS A 150 -1.62 -37.38 5.15
N MET A 151 -1.71 -36.20 5.75
CA MET A 151 -2.68 -35.90 6.80
C MET A 151 -4.11 -36.02 6.27
N PRO A 152 -5.07 -36.53 7.07
CA PRO A 152 -6.46 -36.67 6.63
C PRO A 152 -7.15 -35.33 6.45
N ILE A 153 -7.98 -35.18 5.43
CA ILE A 153 -8.87 -34.04 5.26
C ILE A 153 -10.13 -34.26 6.12
N LYS A 154 -10.32 -33.37 7.11
CA LYS A 154 -11.47 -33.43 8.01
C LYS A 154 -12.78 -33.27 7.22
N GLY A 155 -13.76 -34.15 7.51
CA GLY A 155 -15.06 -34.11 6.85
C GLY A 155 -15.14 -35.00 5.59
N THR A 156 -14.05 -35.71 5.25
CA THR A 156 -14.02 -36.67 4.13
C THR A 156 -13.91 -38.12 4.62
N ASP A 157 -14.25 -39.05 3.75
CA ASP A 157 -14.04 -40.49 3.99
C ASP A 157 -12.74 -40.95 3.29
N GLY A 158 -11.62 -40.87 4.02
CA GLY A 158 -10.33 -41.39 3.60
C GLY A 158 -9.53 -40.55 2.61
N ILE A 159 -9.95 -39.30 2.31
CA ILE A 159 -9.14 -38.38 1.49
C ILE A 159 -8.04 -37.79 2.34
N THR A 160 -6.82 -37.75 1.79
CA THR A 160 -5.63 -37.17 2.43
C THR A 160 -5.07 -35.98 1.66
N ALA A 161 -4.28 -35.11 2.33
CA ALA A 161 -3.75 -33.86 1.80
C ALA A 161 -2.94 -34.06 0.50
N ASP A 162 -2.27 -35.21 0.32
CA ASP A 162 -1.50 -35.54 -0.89
C ASP A 162 -2.38 -35.91 -2.10
N GLN A 163 -3.71 -35.92 -1.96
CA GLN A 163 -4.64 -36.16 -3.05
C GLN A 163 -5.28 -34.90 -3.63
N ILE A 164 -5.09 -33.74 -2.98
CA ILE A 164 -5.75 -32.50 -3.38
C ILE A 164 -4.77 -31.36 -3.70
N TYR A 165 -3.47 -31.61 -3.81
CA TYR A 165 -2.44 -30.60 -4.03
C TYR A 165 -1.79 -30.67 -5.42
N THR A 166 -1.15 -29.57 -5.80
CA THR A 166 -0.18 -29.49 -6.88
C THR A 166 0.98 -28.57 -6.50
N THR A 167 2.14 -28.80 -7.11
CA THR A 167 3.30 -27.89 -7.00
C THR A 167 3.26 -26.77 -8.05
N GLU A 168 2.33 -26.81 -8.99
CA GLU A 168 2.13 -25.75 -9.96
C GLU A 168 1.57 -24.49 -9.27
N LEU A 169 2.01 -23.31 -9.73
CA LEU A 169 1.56 -22.02 -9.20
C LEU A 169 1.73 -21.87 -7.67
N GLN A 170 2.71 -22.57 -7.10
CA GLN A 170 3.07 -22.39 -5.70
C GLN A 170 3.58 -20.96 -5.49
N CYS A 171 3.27 -20.39 -4.32
CA CYS A 171 3.78 -19.07 -3.90
C CYS A 171 5.31 -19.00 -4.03
N THR A 172 5.83 -17.98 -4.72
CA THR A 172 7.26 -17.86 -5.02
C THR A 172 8.07 -17.28 -3.86
N TRP A 173 7.44 -16.45 -3.03
CA TRP A 173 8.09 -15.71 -1.94
C TRP A 173 7.95 -16.39 -0.57
N LEU A 174 6.90 -17.19 -0.35
CA LEU A 174 6.71 -17.99 0.87
C LEU A 174 6.25 -19.42 0.54
N ARG A 175 7.09 -20.41 0.85
CA ARG A 175 6.91 -21.78 0.40
C ARG A 175 6.32 -22.70 1.48
N ASP A 176 5.48 -22.19 2.35
CA ASP A 176 4.84 -22.97 3.43
C ASP A 176 3.75 -23.90 2.91
N ASN A 177 3.04 -23.49 1.85
CA ASN A 177 1.90 -24.19 1.30
C ASN A 177 2.17 -24.67 -0.14
N TYR A 178 1.50 -25.74 -0.52
CA TYR A 178 1.26 -26.11 -1.91
C TYR A 178 -0.08 -25.55 -2.39
N THR A 179 -0.24 -25.43 -3.70
CA THR A 179 -1.51 -25.04 -4.34
C THR A 179 -2.54 -26.16 -4.21
N ILE A 180 -3.79 -25.81 -3.92
CA ILE A 180 -4.91 -26.75 -3.95
C ILE A 180 -5.40 -26.94 -5.38
N VAL A 181 -5.65 -28.19 -5.78
CA VAL A 181 -6.38 -28.50 -7.01
C VAL A 181 -7.87 -28.29 -6.73
N ALA A 182 -8.39 -27.12 -7.07
CA ALA A 182 -9.72 -26.66 -6.64
C ALA A 182 -10.87 -27.60 -7.07
N ASP A 183 -10.72 -28.30 -8.20
CA ASP A 183 -11.73 -29.23 -8.71
C ASP A 183 -11.58 -30.68 -8.14
N SER A 184 -10.63 -30.91 -7.21
CA SER A 184 -10.45 -32.24 -6.60
C SER A 184 -11.46 -32.50 -5.51
N ASN A 185 -11.84 -33.77 -5.36
CA ASN A 185 -12.63 -34.22 -4.23
C ASN A 185 -11.86 -33.95 -2.93
N GLY A 186 -12.48 -33.30 -1.96
CA GLY A 186 -11.86 -32.92 -0.69
C GLY A 186 -11.36 -31.49 -0.64
N ALA A 187 -11.27 -30.76 -1.77
CA ALA A 187 -10.81 -29.37 -1.78
C ALA A 187 -11.79 -28.43 -1.03
N GLN A 188 -13.08 -28.58 -1.25
CA GLN A 188 -14.09 -27.81 -0.52
C GLN A 188 -14.14 -28.20 0.96
N GLU A 189 -14.08 -29.48 1.27
CA GLU A 189 -14.06 -29.99 2.64
C GLU A 189 -12.84 -29.51 3.42
N TYR A 190 -11.68 -29.38 2.75
CA TYR A 190 -10.50 -28.77 3.35
C TYR A 190 -10.79 -27.34 3.82
N TYR A 191 -11.27 -26.46 2.92
CA TYR A 191 -11.59 -25.08 3.32
C TYR A 191 -12.74 -25.03 4.33
N ASN A 192 -13.78 -25.86 4.21
CA ASN A 192 -14.83 -25.95 5.22
C ASN A 192 -14.21 -26.23 6.60
N SER A 193 -13.29 -27.20 6.70
CA SER A 193 -12.65 -27.56 7.95
C SER A 193 -11.78 -26.45 8.54
N ILE A 194 -11.16 -25.63 7.69
CA ILE A 194 -10.39 -24.45 8.11
C ILE A 194 -11.31 -23.39 8.72
N PHE A 195 -12.42 -23.07 8.07
CA PHE A 195 -13.36 -22.04 8.56
C PHE A 195 -14.21 -22.52 9.73
N ASP A 196 -14.47 -23.82 9.87
CA ASP A 196 -15.02 -24.40 11.09
C ASP A 196 -14.08 -24.17 12.28
N LEU A 197 -12.77 -24.42 12.08
CA LEU A 197 -11.75 -24.16 13.11
C LEU A 197 -11.68 -22.68 13.50
N TYR A 198 -11.76 -21.77 12.51
CA TYR A 198 -11.72 -20.33 12.76
C TYR A 198 -13.03 -19.81 13.38
N THR A 199 -14.14 -20.48 13.13
CA THR A 199 -15.40 -20.24 13.85
C THR A 199 -15.30 -20.62 15.32
N ASP A 200 -14.66 -21.78 15.63
CA ASP A 200 -14.38 -22.20 17.01
C ASP A 200 -13.45 -21.21 17.75
N TRP A 201 -12.56 -20.53 17.01
CA TRP A 201 -11.69 -19.47 17.57
C TRP A 201 -12.36 -18.08 17.63
N GLU A 202 -13.56 -17.96 17.08
CA GLU A 202 -14.33 -16.72 16.97
C GLU A 202 -13.60 -15.62 16.17
N ILE A 203 -13.03 -15.97 15.02
CA ILE A 203 -12.43 -15.05 14.07
C ILE A 203 -13.52 -14.22 13.37
N ASP A 204 -13.32 -12.90 13.25
CA ASP A 204 -14.24 -11.95 12.59
C ASP A 204 -13.72 -11.46 11.24
N PHE A 205 -12.42 -11.59 10.99
CA PHE A 205 -11.75 -11.07 9.80
C PHE A 205 -10.64 -12.02 9.37
N ILE A 206 -10.53 -12.28 8.08
CA ILE A 206 -9.48 -13.10 7.48
C ILE A 206 -8.84 -12.39 6.29
N LYS A 207 -7.52 -12.19 6.35
CA LYS A 207 -6.69 -11.80 5.20
C LYS A 207 -6.08 -13.08 4.63
N ILE A 208 -6.25 -13.32 3.32
CA ILE A 208 -5.68 -14.49 2.64
C ILE A 208 -4.77 -14.04 1.52
N ASP A 209 -3.51 -14.45 1.59
CA ASP A 209 -2.46 -14.02 0.70
C ASP A 209 -2.19 -15.00 -0.45
N ASP A 210 -1.46 -14.49 -1.48
CA ASP A 210 -1.10 -15.20 -2.71
C ASP A 210 -2.32 -15.54 -3.60
N LEU A 211 -3.40 -14.72 -3.57
CA LEU A 211 -4.62 -14.95 -4.36
C LEU A 211 -4.69 -14.17 -5.67
N SER A 212 -3.85 -13.15 -5.86
CA SER A 212 -4.03 -12.16 -6.94
C SER A 212 -3.06 -12.31 -8.11
N ARG A 213 -1.85 -12.88 -7.90
CA ARG A 213 -0.81 -13.01 -8.94
C ARG A 213 -0.13 -14.39 -8.91
N PRO A 214 -0.56 -15.32 -9.74
CA PRO A 214 -1.72 -15.28 -10.64
C PRO A 214 -3.04 -15.23 -9.88
N TYR A 215 -4.12 -14.80 -10.55
CA TYR A 215 -5.44 -14.71 -9.92
C TYR A 215 -6.08 -16.07 -9.74
N HIS A 216 -6.29 -16.49 -8.49
CA HIS A 216 -6.76 -17.82 -8.11
C HIS A 216 -8.29 -17.90 -7.96
N LYS A 217 -9.02 -17.62 -9.05
CA LYS A 217 -10.47 -17.51 -9.10
C LYS A 217 -11.21 -18.63 -8.37
N LYS A 218 -10.95 -19.89 -8.74
CA LYS A 218 -11.63 -21.06 -8.16
C LYS A 218 -11.33 -21.24 -6.66
N GLU A 219 -10.13 -20.91 -6.23
CA GLU A 219 -9.76 -21.02 -4.83
C GLU A 219 -10.47 -19.96 -3.98
N ILE A 220 -10.63 -18.73 -4.52
CA ILE A 220 -11.46 -17.68 -3.90
C ILE A 220 -12.93 -18.16 -3.76
N GLU A 221 -13.49 -18.81 -4.77
CA GLU A 221 -14.84 -19.39 -4.74
C GLU A 221 -14.98 -20.45 -3.62
N LEU A 222 -14.00 -21.37 -3.48
CA LEU A 222 -13.99 -22.38 -2.39
C LEU A 222 -13.93 -21.71 -1.01
N ILE A 223 -13.10 -20.70 -0.85
CA ILE A 223 -12.94 -19.91 0.38
C ILE A 223 -14.27 -19.22 0.73
N ARG A 224 -14.88 -18.51 -0.25
CA ARG A 224 -16.15 -17.81 -0.03
C ARG A 224 -17.26 -18.80 0.38
N ASN A 225 -17.38 -19.92 -0.32
CA ASN A 225 -18.34 -20.97 0.02
C ASN A 225 -18.12 -21.50 1.45
N ALA A 226 -16.88 -21.72 1.86
CA ALA A 226 -16.57 -22.18 3.21
C ALA A 226 -16.96 -21.15 4.28
N ILE A 227 -16.68 -19.87 4.04
CA ILE A 227 -17.08 -18.78 4.95
C ILE A 227 -18.62 -18.68 5.05
N ASP A 228 -19.34 -18.76 3.94
CA ASP A 228 -20.80 -18.65 3.93
C ASP A 228 -21.49 -19.78 4.67
N ASN A 229 -20.83 -20.94 4.77
CA ASN A 229 -21.35 -22.13 5.41
C ASN A 229 -20.84 -22.37 6.84
N CYS A 230 -19.83 -21.65 7.32
CA CYS A 230 -19.25 -21.87 8.66
C CYS A 230 -20.12 -21.38 9.82
N GLY A 231 -21.18 -20.64 9.54
CA GLY A 231 -22.11 -20.14 10.56
C GLY A 231 -21.68 -18.88 11.28
N ARG A 232 -20.53 -18.28 10.90
CA ARG A 232 -20.00 -17.03 11.46
C ARG A 232 -19.79 -15.99 10.35
N LYS A 233 -20.03 -14.71 10.68
CA LYS A 233 -19.74 -13.60 9.77
C LYS A 233 -18.24 -13.29 9.83
N ILE A 234 -17.50 -13.67 8.79
CA ILE A 234 -16.06 -13.43 8.67
C ILE A 234 -15.80 -12.55 7.45
N VAL A 235 -15.28 -11.35 7.67
CA VAL A 235 -14.91 -10.42 6.59
C VAL A 235 -13.70 -10.97 5.85
N LEU A 236 -13.83 -11.15 4.52
CA LEU A 236 -12.77 -11.68 3.67
C LEU A 236 -12.00 -10.57 2.99
N SER A 237 -10.69 -10.53 3.22
CA SER A 237 -9.70 -9.71 2.53
C SER A 237 -8.78 -10.59 1.68
N THR A 238 -8.65 -10.28 0.37
CA THR A 238 -7.72 -10.98 -0.53
C THR A 238 -6.50 -10.12 -0.84
N SER A 239 -5.31 -10.74 -0.74
CA SER A 239 -4.02 -10.11 -1.02
C SER A 239 -3.06 -11.09 -1.76
N PRO A 240 -1.86 -10.69 -2.19
CA PRO A 240 -1.40 -9.31 -2.28
C PRO A 240 -2.08 -8.58 -3.46
N GLY A 241 -1.67 -7.35 -3.75
CA GLY A 241 -1.95 -6.70 -5.04
C GLY A 241 -0.90 -7.08 -6.11
N GLU A 242 -1.01 -6.66 -7.35
CA GLU A 242 -2.19 -5.93 -7.80
C GLU A 242 -3.23 -6.94 -8.29
N THR A 243 -4.45 -6.86 -7.75
CA THR A 243 -5.55 -7.66 -8.31
C THR A 243 -5.79 -7.20 -9.75
N PRO A 244 -5.82 -8.11 -10.76
CA PRO A 244 -6.06 -7.72 -12.15
C PRO A 244 -7.44 -7.06 -12.31
N ILE A 245 -7.49 -5.91 -12.99
CA ILE A 245 -8.74 -5.14 -13.16
C ILE A 245 -9.82 -5.94 -13.91
N GLU A 246 -9.43 -6.86 -14.79
CA GLU A 246 -10.33 -7.79 -15.48
C GLU A 246 -11.03 -8.77 -14.53
N SER A 247 -10.55 -8.91 -13.31
CA SER A 247 -11.17 -9.73 -12.25
C SER A 247 -12.12 -8.93 -11.36
N ALA A 248 -12.38 -7.66 -11.66
CA ALA A 248 -13.17 -6.76 -10.81
C ALA A 248 -14.56 -7.31 -10.47
N GLU A 249 -15.31 -7.80 -11.46
CA GLU A 249 -16.64 -8.38 -11.22
C GLU A 249 -16.57 -9.58 -10.25
N HIS A 250 -15.57 -10.43 -10.42
CA HIS A 250 -15.41 -11.60 -9.57
C HIS A 250 -15.05 -11.27 -8.13
N VAL A 251 -14.15 -10.31 -7.88
CA VAL A 251 -13.82 -9.91 -6.49
C VAL A 251 -15.00 -9.23 -5.82
N LEU A 252 -15.81 -8.44 -6.54
CA LEU A 252 -17.05 -7.84 -6.04
C LEU A 252 -18.11 -8.88 -5.63
N GLU A 253 -18.10 -10.05 -6.27
CA GLU A 253 -19.05 -11.13 -5.98
C GLU A 253 -18.61 -12.03 -4.82
N HIS A 254 -17.31 -12.03 -4.46
CA HIS A 254 -16.75 -13.01 -3.53
C HIS A 254 -16.02 -12.44 -2.33
N THR A 255 -15.62 -11.16 -2.33
CA THR A 255 -14.76 -10.61 -1.27
C THR A 255 -15.32 -9.32 -0.67
N ASN A 256 -14.99 -9.05 0.61
CA ASN A 256 -15.33 -7.79 1.25
C ASN A 256 -14.31 -6.70 0.95
N MET A 257 -13.04 -7.08 0.77
CA MET A 257 -11.98 -6.19 0.34
C MET A 257 -10.89 -6.94 -0.41
N TRP A 258 -10.21 -6.27 -1.31
CA TRP A 258 -9.11 -6.83 -2.11
C TRP A 258 -8.01 -5.81 -2.34
N ARG A 259 -6.78 -6.25 -2.28
CA ARG A 259 -5.61 -5.41 -2.56
C ARG A 259 -5.59 -5.00 -4.03
N MET A 260 -5.66 -3.71 -4.27
CA MET A 260 -5.54 -3.15 -5.62
C MET A 260 -4.10 -2.79 -6.00
N VAL A 261 -3.20 -2.77 -5.02
CA VAL A 261 -1.77 -2.46 -5.16
C VAL A 261 -0.91 -3.49 -4.45
N ASP A 262 0.38 -3.53 -4.77
CA ASP A 262 1.38 -4.29 -4.01
C ASP A 262 1.65 -3.63 -2.64
N ASP A 263 2.58 -4.18 -1.85
CA ASP A 263 2.86 -3.70 -0.50
C ASP A 263 3.30 -2.24 -0.47
N VAL A 264 2.57 -1.44 0.29
CA VAL A 264 2.80 -0.01 0.48
C VAL A 264 3.66 0.22 1.72
N TRP A 265 4.79 0.86 1.52
CA TRP A 265 5.68 1.28 2.59
C TRP A 265 5.78 2.80 2.66
N ASP A 266 6.49 3.32 3.65
CA ASP A 266 6.68 4.74 3.94
C ASP A 266 7.56 5.47 2.90
N LEU A 267 7.14 5.41 1.63
CA LEU A 267 7.77 6.03 0.47
C LEU A 267 6.73 6.83 -0.31
N TRP A 268 7.07 8.07 -0.69
CA TRP A 268 6.17 8.91 -1.49
C TRP A 268 5.76 8.25 -2.81
N SER A 269 6.68 7.58 -3.48
CA SER A 269 6.42 6.85 -4.73
C SER A 269 5.35 5.75 -4.58
N ASN A 270 5.25 5.12 -3.41
CA ASN A 270 4.17 4.17 -3.15
C ASN A 270 2.82 4.88 -3.06
N ILE A 271 2.75 6.04 -2.39
CA ILE A 271 1.50 6.81 -2.28
C ILE A 271 1.03 7.27 -3.66
N THR A 272 1.92 7.83 -4.48
CA THR A 272 1.57 8.27 -5.84
C THR A 272 1.15 7.10 -6.72
N HIS A 273 1.79 5.94 -6.60
CA HIS A 273 1.38 4.72 -7.30
C HIS A 273 -0.04 4.28 -6.90
N VAL A 274 -0.35 4.27 -5.59
CA VAL A 274 -1.72 3.99 -5.10
C VAL A 274 -2.74 4.95 -5.72
N MET A 275 -2.42 6.25 -5.78
CA MET A 275 -3.31 7.24 -6.40
C MET A 275 -3.54 6.95 -7.89
N GLU A 276 -2.50 6.53 -8.64
CA GLU A 276 -2.63 6.15 -10.05
C GLU A 276 -3.48 4.90 -10.25
N VAL A 277 -3.28 3.87 -9.45
CA VAL A 277 -4.07 2.62 -9.50
C VAL A 277 -5.52 2.89 -9.09
N GLY A 278 -5.73 3.75 -8.09
CA GLY A 278 -7.06 4.16 -7.62
C GLY A 278 -7.92 4.77 -8.72
N LYS A 279 -7.33 5.46 -9.71
CA LYS A 279 -8.05 5.98 -10.89
C LYS A 279 -8.73 4.88 -11.72
N LYS A 280 -8.25 3.64 -11.64
CA LYS A 280 -8.82 2.49 -12.34
C LYS A 280 -9.90 1.80 -11.50
N TRP A 281 -9.74 1.81 -10.16
CA TRP A 281 -10.58 1.05 -9.25
C TRP A 281 -11.76 1.81 -8.64
N TYR A 282 -11.77 3.15 -8.64
CA TYR A 282 -12.89 3.90 -8.03
C TYR A 282 -14.28 3.56 -8.58
N PRO A 283 -14.47 3.16 -9.87
CA PRO A 283 -15.80 2.78 -10.37
C PRO A 283 -16.36 1.51 -9.73
N TYR A 284 -15.50 0.72 -9.05
CA TYR A 284 -15.84 -0.55 -8.43
C TYR A 284 -16.05 -0.44 -6.91
N ILE A 285 -16.02 0.77 -6.35
CA ILE A 285 -16.31 1.01 -4.94
C ILE A 285 -17.82 0.83 -4.70
N ALA A 286 -18.18 -0.14 -3.85
CA ALA A 286 -19.57 -0.41 -3.52
C ALA A 286 -19.71 -0.80 -2.04
N PRO A 287 -20.87 -0.53 -1.39
CA PRO A 287 -21.08 -0.93 -0.01
C PRO A 287 -20.86 -2.43 0.22
N GLY A 288 -19.99 -2.77 1.16
CA GLY A 288 -19.64 -4.14 1.51
C GLY A 288 -18.52 -4.77 0.69
N THR A 289 -18.01 -4.05 -0.33
CA THR A 289 -16.92 -4.51 -1.21
C THR A 289 -15.98 -3.34 -1.53
N TRP A 290 -14.74 -3.42 -1.06
CA TRP A 290 -13.83 -2.29 -0.97
C TRP A 290 -12.47 -2.58 -1.64
N PRO A 291 -12.06 -1.82 -2.68
CA PRO A 291 -10.68 -1.87 -3.15
C PRO A 291 -9.76 -1.29 -2.06
N ASP A 292 -8.72 -2.06 -1.74
CA ASP A 292 -7.82 -1.83 -0.63
C ASP A 292 -6.52 -1.19 -1.10
N CYS A 293 -6.24 0.01 -0.61
CA CYS A 293 -5.00 0.75 -0.85
C CYS A 293 -3.80 0.22 -0.06
N ASP A 294 -3.95 -0.87 0.68
CA ASP A 294 -3.02 -1.45 1.63
C ASP A 294 -2.97 -0.75 2.99
N MET A 295 -2.12 -1.32 3.85
CA MET A 295 -1.90 -0.84 5.21
C MET A 295 -1.32 0.58 5.22
N ILE A 296 -1.50 1.22 6.36
CA ILE A 296 -1.07 2.61 6.62
C ILE A 296 0.27 2.56 7.37
N PRO A 297 1.42 2.77 6.70
CA PRO A 297 2.75 2.66 7.30
C PRO A 297 3.15 3.94 8.04
N LEU A 298 2.35 4.35 9.02
CA LEU A 298 2.56 5.54 9.86
C LEU A 298 2.93 5.15 11.29
N GLY A 299 3.33 6.15 12.11
CA GLY A 299 3.82 5.91 13.46
C GLY A 299 5.17 5.17 13.46
N ARG A 300 5.40 4.32 14.47
CA ARG A 300 6.62 3.50 14.60
C ARG A 300 6.43 2.16 13.90
N ILE A 301 7.24 1.91 12.88
CA ILE A 301 7.23 0.70 12.04
C ILE A 301 8.57 -0.02 12.07
N SER A 302 8.61 -1.22 11.52
CA SER A 302 9.81 -2.06 11.37
C SER A 302 10.57 -2.34 12.67
N ILE A 303 9.89 -2.40 13.80
CA ILE A 303 10.48 -2.85 15.10
C ILE A 303 11.13 -4.22 14.89
N ARG A 304 10.44 -5.12 14.20
CA ARG A 304 10.92 -6.40 13.66
C ARG A 304 10.31 -6.70 12.27
N GLY A 305 9.83 -5.66 11.60
CA GLY A 305 9.18 -5.77 10.29
C GLY A 305 10.13 -6.27 9.20
N GLU A 306 9.56 -6.52 8.03
CA GLU A 306 10.29 -7.07 6.88
C GLU A 306 11.25 -6.06 6.27
N ARG A 307 10.89 -4.78 6.22
CA ARG A 307 11.63 -3.76 5.46
C ARG A 307 12.18 -2.66 6.34
N GLY A 308 13.50 -2.54 6.34
CA GLY A 308 14.26 -1.51 7.04
C GLY A 308 14.43 -1.78 8.53
N ALA A 309 15.01 -0.81 9.25
CA ALA A 309 15.20 -0.86 10.68
C ALA A 309 14.01 -0.21 11.42
N ASP A 310 13.93 -0.44 12.72
CA ASP A 310 13.01 0.22 13.67
C ASP A 310 13.09 1.75 13.52
N ARG A 311 11.95 2.39 13.20
CA ARG A 311 11.88 3.82 12.93
C ARG A 311 10.46 4.38 13.06
N MET A 312 10.37 5.68 13.24
CA MET A 312 9.17 6.42 12.87
C MET A 312 9.07 6.48 11.33
N THR A 313 7.86 6.55 10.81
CA THR A 313 7.62 6.69 9.36
C THR A 313 8.50 7.78 8.75
N ARG A 314 9.04 7.53 7.56
CA ARG A 314 9.85 8.49 6.79
C ARG A 314 9.00 9.52 6.04
N LEU A 315 7.70 9.30 5.93
CA LEU A 315 6.81 10.25 5.29
C LEU A 315 6.78 11.58 6.05
N THR A 316 6.92 12.68 5.32
CA THR A 316 6.73 14.01 5.87
C THR A 316 5.30 14.21 6.37
N LYS A 317 5.04 15.21 7.18
CA LYS A 317 3.67 15.50 7.66
C LYS A 317 2.70 15.76 6.50
N ASP A 318 3.14 16.47 5.46
CA ASP A 318 2.31 16.73 4.27
C ASP A 318 1.99 15.43 3.53
N GLU A 319 2.94 14.50 3.38
CA GLU A 319 2.72 13.17 2.78
C GLU A 319 1.81 12.30 3.62
N GLN A 320 1.91 12.36 4.95
CA GLN A 320 1.01 11.64 5.86
C GLN A 320 -0.43 12.17 5.75
N TYR A 321 -0.63 13.49 5.65
CA TYR A 321 -1.95 14.07 5.34
C TYR A 321 -2.46 13.62 3.98
N THR A 322 -1.60 13.56 2.97
CA THR A 322 -1.96 13.09 1.62
C THR A 322 -2.41 11.63 1.62
N LEU A 323 -1.64 10.74 2.28
CA LEU A 323 -2.01 9.34 2.43
C LEU A 323 -3.39 9.21 3.08
N MET A 324 -3.57 9.77 4.27
CA MET A 324 -4.83 9.66 5.01
C MET A 324 -6.01 10.30 4.25
N THR A 325 -5.78 11.41 3.55
CA THR A 325 -6.81 12.07 2.73
C THR A 325 -7.22 11.18 1.56
N PHE A 326 -6.26 10.55 0.86
CA PHE A 326 -6.58 9.71 -0.27
C PHE A 326 -7.30 8.43 0.16
N TRP A 327 -6.79 7.69 1.16
CA TRP A 327 -7.47 6.49 1.69
C TRP A 327 -8.90 6.80 2.11
N THR A 328 -9.13 7.97 2.72
CA THR A 328 -10.46 8.41 3.19
C THR A 328 -11.40 8.76 2.02
N ILE A 329 -10.97 9.64 1.11
CA ILE A 329 -11.85 10.09 0.01
C ILE A 329 -12.09 8.98 -1.03
N PHE A 330 -11.13 8.10 -1.22
CA PHE A 330 -11.25 6.90 -2.04
C PHE A 330 -12.13 5.83 -1.38
N ARG A 331 -12.33 5.89 -0.05
CA ARG A 331 -13.01 4.87 0.77
C ARG A 331 -12.29 3.53 0.77
N SER A 332 -10.98 3.56 0.88
CA SER A 332 -10.20 2.35 1.18
C SER A 332 -10.48 1.86 2.59
N PRO A 333 -10.39 0.56 2.86
CA PRO A 333 -10.12 0.06 4.21
C PRO A 333 -8.94 0.79 4.84
N LEU A 334 -8.99 0.99 6.16
CA LEU A 334 -7.95 1.67 6.92
C LEU A 334 -7.30 0.67 7.89
N MET A 335 -6.21 0.03 7.46
CA MET A 335 -5.46 -0.92 8.29
C MET A 335 -4.13 -0.30 8.73
N PHE A 336 -4.07 0.19 9.98
CA PHE A 336 -2.86 0.79 10.52
C PHE A 336 -1.77 -0.25 10.75
N GLY A 337 -0.55 0.01 10.25
CA GLY A 337 0.58 -0.94 10.28
C GLY A 337 1.60 -0.67 11.38
N GLY A 338 1.61 0.51 12.00
CA GLY A 338 2.54 0.86 13.06
C GLY A 338 2.18 0.30 14.43
N ASP A 339 3.10 0.42 15.38
CA ASP A 339 2.87 0.07 16.79
C ASP A 339 2.02 1.16 17.46
N LEU A 340 0.76 0.86 17.76
CA LEU A 340 -0.19 1.83 18.31
C LEU A 340 0.27 2.47 19.63
N PRO A 341 0.82 1.71 20.62
CA PRO A 341 1.29 2.30 21.87
C PRO A 341 2.44 3.30 21.73
N SER A 342 3.17 3.26 20.61
CA SER A 342 4.28 4.18 20.31
C SER A 342 3.88 5.43 19.52
N ASN A 343 2.58 5.61 19.22
CA ASN A 343 2.12 6.76 18.46
C ASN A 343 2.38 8.08 19.19
N ASP A 344 2.90 9.06 18.46
CA ASP A 344 2.96 10.45 18.91
C ASP A 344 1.59 11.16 18.75
N ASP A 345 1.47 12.35 19.33
CA ASP A 345 0.24 13.14 19.28
C ASP A 345 -0.19 13.46 17.83
N PHE A 346 0.77 13.66 16.93
CA PHE A 346 0.46 13.94 15.54
C PHE A 346 -0.18 12.73 14.84
N THR A 347 0.42 11.55 14.99
CA THR A 347 -0.12 10.30 14.45
C THR A 347 -1.49 9.99 15.04
N LEU A 348 -1.65 10.14 16.37
CA LEU A 348 -2.95 9.94 17.01
C LEU A 348 -4.01 10.91 16.48
N ASN A 349 -3.67 12.17 16.26
CA ASN A 349 -4.61 13.16 15.68
C ASN A 349 -5.04 12.80 14.25
N LEU A 350 -4.16 12.20 13.44
CA LEU A 350 -4.52 11.68 12.12
C LEU A 350 -5.54 10.53 12.23
N LEU A 351 -5.40 9.68 13.25
CA LEU A 351 -6.22 8.48 13.45
C LEU A 351 -7.52 8.72 14.26
N THR A 352 -7.75 9.96 14.73
CA THR A 352 -8.88 10.29 15.62
C THR A 352 -9.67 11.53 15.18
N ASN A 353 -9.71 11.82 13.89
CA ASN A 353 -10.45 12.94 13.34
C ASN A 353 -11.86 12.51 12.88
N LYS A 354 -12.88 12.82 13.69
CA LYS A 354 -14.29 12.47 13.41
C LYS A 354 -14.81 13.07 12.10
N GLU A 355 -14.37 14.28 11.74
CA GLU A 355 -14.82 14.95 10.52
C GLU A 355 -14.28 14.26 9.27
N VAL A 356 -13.04 13.79 9.33
CA VAL A 356 -12.40 13.03 8.25
C VAL A 356 -13.05 11.64 8.11
N PHE A 357 -13.19 10.89 9.20
CA PHE A 357 -13.79 9.55 9.16
C PHE A 357 -15.31 9.55 8.92
N HIS A 358 -15.97 10.72 9.05
CA HIS A 358 -17.32 10.88 8.57
C HIS A 358 -17.42 10.55 7.07
N ILE A 359 -16.41 10.97 6.26
CA ILE A 359 -16.36 10.69 4.83
C ILE A 359 -16.25 9.18 4.57
N THR A 360 -15.33 8.48 5.26
CA THR A 360 -15.17 7.03 5.14
C THR A 360 -16.50 6.29 5.33
N ASN A 361 -17.28 6.72 6.30
CA ASN A 361 -18.50 6.02 6.71
C ASN A 361 -19.76 6.51 5.97
N ASN A 362 -19.81 7.77 5.55
CA ASN A 362 -21.04 8.43 5.09
C ASN A 362 -20.90 9.14 3.75
N SER A 363 -19.93 8.80 2.90
CA SER A 363 -19.87 9.36 1.57
C SER A 363 -20.35 8.41 0.49
N THR A 364 -20.71 8.96 -0.65
CA THR A 364 -21.09 8.24 -1.86
C THR A 364 -20.62 9.02 -3.09
N ASN A 365 -20.70 8.40 -4.28
CA ASN A 365 -20.30 9.03 -5.52
C ASN A 365 -18.85 9.55 -5.48
N ASN A 366 -17.98 8.84 -4.77
CA ASN A 366 -16.55 9.14 -4.65
C ASN A 366 -15.89 8.97 -6.02
N ARG A 367 -15.31 10.05 -6.56
CA ARG A 367 -14.78 10.05 -7.92
C ARG A 367 -13.64 11.04 -8.11
N LEU A 368 -12.82 10.75 -9.10
CA LEU A 368 -11.84 11.69 -9.63
C LEU A 368 -12.56 12.79 -10.44
N LEU A 369 -12.34 14.05 -10.07
CA LEU A 369 -12.89 15.21 -10.77
C LEU A 369 -11.86 15.85 -11.72
N LEU A 370 -10.63 16.00 -11.26
CA LEU A 370 -9.53 16.62 -12.00
C LEU A 370 -8.24 15.82 -11.81
N ASP A 371 -7.54 15.59 -12.92
CA ASP A 371 -6.17 15.09 -12.95
C ASP A 371 -5.41 15.81 -14.07
N LYS A 372 -4.67 16.83 -13.70
CA LYS A 372 -3.96 17.66 -14.68
C LYS A 372 -2.66 18.25 -14.11
N GLY A 373 -1.57 17.84 -14.72
CA GLY A 373 -0.24 18.21 -14.22
C GLY A 373 -0.06 17.65 -12.81
N ASN A 374 0.48 18.46 -11.91
CA ASN A 374 0.69 18.05 -10.52
C ASN A 374 -0.54 18.31 -9.60
N LYS A 375 -1.73 18.47 -10.17
CA LYS A 375 -2.98 18.78 -9.46
C LYS A 375 -3.98 17.65 -9.65
N MET A 376 -4.49 17.14 -8.53
CA MET A 376 -5.55 16.14 -8.54
C MET A 376 -6.66 16.59 -7.59
N ILE A 377 -7.92 16.41 -8.00
CA ILE A 377 -9.09 16.67 -7.18
C ILE A 377 -9.98 15.44 -7.18
N TRP A 378 -10.27 14.95 -5.98
CA TRP A 378 -11.29 13.94 -5.75
C TRP A 378 -12.46 14.56 -5.00
N VAL A 379 -13.67 14.08 -5.29
CA VAL A 379 -14.90 14.60 -4.69
C VAL A 379 -15.84 13.48 -4.28
N ALA A 380 -16.71 13.80 -3.32
CA ALA A 380 -17.75 12.88 -2.87
C ALA A 380 -18.99 13.66 -2.38
N ASP A 381 -20.12 12.99 -2.32
CA ASP A 381 -21.36 13.50 -1.76
C ASP A 381 -21.56 12.95 -0.34
N ASP A 382 -22.03 13.78 0.60
CA ASP A 382 -22.45 13.31 1.93
C ASP A 382 -23.79 12.58 1.84
N THR A 383 -23.88 11.41 2.48
CA THR A 383 -25.14 10.65 2.57
C THR A 383 -26.10 11.16 3.67
N LYS A 384 -25.65 12.08 4.52
CA LYS A 384 -26.39 12.61 5.67
C LYS A 384 -26.87 14.04 5.47
N SER A 385 -26.32 14.74 4.49
CA SER A 385 -26.67 16.12 4.15
C SER A 385 -26.53 16.34 2.64
N GLU A 386 -26.76 17.58 2.18
CA GLU A 386 -26.47 17.99 0.80
C GLU A 386 -25.02 18.44 0.59
N ASP A 387 -24.18 18.35 1.63
CA ASP A 387 -22.79 18.76 1.59
C ASP A 387 -21.98 17.93 0.60
N LYS A 388 -20.91 18.55 0.10
CA LYS A 388 -19.91 17.91 -0.76
C LYS A 388 -18.56 17.87 -0.05
N PHE A 389 -17.79 16.84 -0.34
CA PHE A 389 -16.41 16.73 0.09
C PHE A 389 -15.50 16.90 -1.12
N ALA A 390 -14.39 17.61 -0.93
CA ALA A 390 -13.34 17.72 -1.93
C ALA A 390 -11.97 17.53 -1.30
N ALA A 391 -11.17 16.68 -1.92
CA ALA A 391 -9.77 16.45 -1.59
C ALA A 391 -8.91 17.00 -2.74
N LEU A 392 -8.08 18.00 -2.43
CA LEU A 392 -7.20 18.66 -3.37
C LEU A 392 -5.76 18.24 -3.08
N PHE A 393 -5.09 17.64 -4.06
CA PHE A 393 -3.74 17.09 -3.93
C PHE A 393 -2.75 17.81 -4.82
N CYS A 394 -1.55 18.04 -4.30
CA CYS A 394 -0.39 18.50 -5.06
C CYS A 394 0.65 17.39 -5.13
N THR A 395 0.84 16.80 -6.33
CA THR A 395 1.72 15.65 -6.55
C THR A 395 2.99 16.04 -7.31
N THR A 396 3.71 17.03 -6.83
CA THR A 396 4.78 17.74 -7.57
C THR A 396 6.09 16.98 -7.80
N ASP A 397 6.16 15.68 -7.60
CA ASP A 397 7.37 14.91 -7.83
C ASP A 397 7.77 14.69 -9.28
N GLN A 398 6.87 14.89 -10.21
CA GLN A 398 7.25 14.84 -11.62
C GLN A 398 7.84 16.18 -12.03
N VAL A 399 9.11 16.38 -11.68
CA VAL A 399 9.94 17.35 -12.36
C VAL A 399 10.06 16.88 -13.81
N GLU A 400 9.40 17.56 -14.71
CA GLU A 400 9.60 17.33 -16.15
C GLU A 400 11.09 17.64 -16.45
N ILE A 401 11.86 16.59 -16.68
CA ILE A 401 13.27 16.73 -17.04
C ILE A 401 13.32 17.16 -18.50
N VAL A 402 13.71 18.41 -18.72
CA VAL A 402 13.87 18.96 -20.07
C VAL A 402 15.29 18.67 -20.56
N ASP A 403 15.48 17.57 -21.25
CA ASP A 403 16.77 17.09 -21.76
C ASP A 403 17.61 18.16 -22.48
N SER A 404 16.97 19.08 -23.19
CA SER A 404 17.62 20.15 -23.94
C SER A 404 18.30 21.23 -23.05
N LEU A 405 17.95 21.28 -21.76
CA LEU A 405 18.56 22.20 -20.78
C LEU A 405 19.82 21.62 -20.12
N ALA A 406 20.08 20.32 -20.33
CA ALA A 406 21.25 19.65 -19.76
C ALA A 406 22.54 20.14 -20.43
N ILE A 407 23.59 20.37 -19.63
CA ILE A 407 24.95 20.62 -20.14
C ILE A 407 25.69 19.32 -20.48
N PHE A 408 25.15 18.18 -20.03
CA PHE A 408 25.51 16.84 -20.44
C PHE A 408 24.26 15.96 -20.48
N ASN A 409 24.09 15.19 -21.52
CA ASN A 409 23.03 14.20 -21.68
C ASN A 409 23.64 12.92 -22.26
N SER A 410 23.58 11.82 -21.52
CA SER A 410 24.12 10.54 -21.98
C SER A 410 23.26 9.96 -23.11
N LYS A 411 23.81 8.99 -23.84
CA LYS A 411 22.98 8.01 -24.52
C LYS A 411 22.21 7.21 -23.47
N LEU A 412 21.23 6.45 -23.93
CA LEU A 412 20.55 5.47 -23.08
C LEU A 412 21.59 4.46 -22.57
N ILE A 413 21.66 4.29 -21.25
CA ILE A 413 22.47 3.28 -20.58
C ILE A 413 21.55 2.08 -20.36
N THR A 414 22.03 0.89 -20.76
CA THR A 414 21.23 -0.33 -20.73
C THR A 414 22.00 -1.46 -20.05
N TYR A 415 21.32 -2.56 -19.73
CA TYR A 415 21.94 -3.76 -19.17
C TYR A 415 22.93 -4.47 -20.13
N LYS A 416 22.96 -4.10 -21.40
CA LYS A 416 23.78 -4.78 -22.42
C LYS A 416 25.29 -4.51 -22.24
N PRO A 417 26.14 -5.53 -22.40
CA PRO A 417 27.58 -5.35 -22.32
C PRO A 417 28.07 -4.22 -23.22
N GLY A 418 28.87 -3.31 -22.67
CA GLY A 418 29.43 -2.14 -23.37
C GLY A 418 28.48 -0.92 -23.42
N GLU A 419 27.24 -1.05 -22.98
CA GLU A 419 26.25 0.05 -22.88
C GLU A 419 25.88 0.38 -21.43
N GLN A 420 26.57 -0.20 -20.44
CA GLN A 420 26.20 -0.15 -19.03
C GLN A 420 26.67 1.10 -18.31
N SER A 421 27.53 1.90 -18.93
CA SER A 421 28.10 3.10 -18.31
C SER A 421 28.56 4.16 -19.30
N THR A 422 28.79 5.36 -18.80
CA THR A 422 29.34 6.49 -19.55
C THR A 422 30.28 7.34 -18.69
N LYS A 423 31.31 7.90 -19.31
CA LYS A 423 32.22 8.86 -18.67
C LYS A 423 31.70 10.26 -18.88
N ILE A 424 31.64 11.03 -17.80
CA ILE A 424 31.16 12.41 -17.77
C ILE A 424 32.32 13.35 -17.48
N LYS A 425 32.40 14.42 -18.25
CA LYS A 425 33.28 15.56 -17.95
C LYS A 425 32.65 16.81 -18.53
N VAL A 426 32.31 17.77 -17.66
CA VAL A 426 31.66 19.02 -18.04
C VAL A 426 32.40 20.24 -17.45
N ASN A 427 32.37 21.33 -18.20
CA ASN A 427 32.87 22.62 -17.73
C ASN A 427 31.76 23.33 -16.92
N LEU A 428 32.13 23.84 -15.74
CA LEU A 428 31.26 24.52 -14.79
C LEU A 428 31.64 26.01 -14.60
N ASP A 429 32.40 26.61 -15.54
CA ASP A 429 32.80 28.03 -15.42
C ASP A 429 31.56 28.93 -15.28
N GLY A 430 31.56 29.74 -14.21
CA GLY A 430 30.44 30.64 -13.90
C GLY A 430 29.21 29.99 -13.29
N ILE A 431 29.21 28.66 -13.11
CA ILE A 431 28.11 27.89 -12.55
C ILE A 431 28.25 27.83 -11.02
N ARG A 432 27.13 28.03 -10.29
CA ARG A 432 27.07 27.99 -8.82
C ARG A 432 26.33 26.77 -8.28
N LYS A 433 25.42 26.22 -9.05
CA LYS A 433 24.64 25.04 -8.70
C LYS A 433 24.90 23.93 -9.72
N LEU A 434 24.98 22.70 -9.25
CA LEU A 434 25.14 21.50 -10.06
C LEU A 434 24.00 20.56 -9.73
N TYR A 435 23.27 20.10 -10.74
CA TYR A 435 22.27 19.07 -10.60
C TYR A 435 22.72 17.80 -11.34
N LEU A 436 22.82 16.71 -10.59
CA LEU A 436 23.05 15.37 -11.11
C LEU A 436 21.69 14.67 -11.22
N VAL A 437 21.33 14.26 -12.42
CA VAL A 437 20.00 13.70 -12.70
C VAL A 437 20.13 12.32 -13.33
N VAL A 438 19.30 11.40 -12.85
CA VAL A 438 19.08 10.09 -13.47
C VAL A 438 17.62 10.00 -13.85
N SER A 439 17.31 9.80 -15.13
CA SER A 439 15.98 9.49 -15.62
C SER A 439 15.86 8.03 -16.01
N ASP A 440 14.63 7.50 -16.03
CA ASP A 440 14.27 6.12 -16.36
C ASP A 440 14.44 5.72 -17.83
N GLY A 441 14.95 6.63 -18.65
CA GLY A 441 15.12 6.37 -20.08
C GLY A 441 13.82 6.25 -20.89
N GLY A 442 12.66 6.34 -20.25
CA GLY A 442 11.32 6.35 -20.86
C GLY A 442 10.60 5.01 -20.90
N ASN A 443 11.09 3.97 -20.20
CA ASN A 443 10.42 2.66 -20.10
C ASN A 443 9.89 2.32 -18.69
N GLY A 444 9.92 3.29 -17.77
CA GLY A 444 9.56 3.13 -16.36
C GLY A 444 10.78 2.83 -15.49
N THR A 445 10.58 2.86 -14.19
CA THR A 445 11.68 2.88 -13.20
C THR A 445 12.05 1.50 -12.64
N HIS A 446 11.62 0.40 -13.24
CA HIS A 446 11.80 -0.93 -12.69
C HIS A 446 13.26 -1.38 -12.66
N TRP A 447 13.85 -1.52 -11.47
CA TRP A 447 15.25 -1.89 -11.23
C TRP A 447 16.28 -0.88 -11.76
N ASP A 448 15.95 0.38 -11.90
CA ASP A 448 16.84 1.41 -12.44
C ASP A 448 17.82 1.94 -11.38
N HIS A 449 18.56 1.02 -10.72
CA HIS A 449 19.63 1.36 -9.77
C HIS A 449 20.82 1.95 -10.53
N ALA A 450 21.22 3.12 -10.15
CA ALA A 450 22.20 3.92 -10.88
C ALA A 450 23.25 4.52 -9.95
N ASP A 451 24.50 4.51 -10.42
CA ASP A 451 25.64 4.96 -9.63
C ASP A 451 26.41 6.08 -10.33
N TRP A 452 26.73 7.12 -9.55
CA TRP A 452 27.74 8.12 -9.90
C TRP A 452 29.05 7.71 -9.23
N ILE A 453 29.99 7.16 -9.99
CA ILE A 453 31.27 6.64 -9.51
C ILE A 453 32.34 7.74 -9.57
N GLU A 454 33.07 7.90 -8.48
CA GLU A 454 34.12 8.92 -8.32
C GLU A 454 33.68 10.34 -8.76
N PRO A 455 32.49 10.82 -8.31
CA PRO A 455 31.99 12.12 -8.71
C PRO A 455 32.85 13.22 -8.07
N LYS A 456 33.54 14.02 -8.89
CA LYS A 456 34.49 15.01 -8.37
C LYS A 456 34.45 16.33 -9.11
N LEU A 457 34.71 17.39 -8.35
CA LEU A 457 34.98 18.72 -8.84
C LEU A 457 36.49 18.92 -8.95
N THR A 458 36.96 19.55 -10.04
CA THR A 458 38.37 19.97 -10.19
C THR A 458 38.45 21.44 -10.56
N GLY A 459 39.56 22.09 -10.19
CA GLY A 459 39.80 23.48 -10.47
C GLY A 459 41.11 24.02 -9.86
N LYS A 460 41.18 25.33 -9.69
CA LYS A 460 42.39 25.99 -9.13
C LYS A 460 42.74 25.55 -7.70
N LYS A 461 41.76 25.07 -6.95
CA LYS A 461 41.92 24.55 -5.57
C LYS A 461 42.24 23.05 -5.52
N GLY A 462 42.43 22.39 -6.65
CA GLY A 462 42.72 20.96 -6.73
C GLY A 462 41.50 20.13 -7.08
N SER A 463 41.30 19.00 -6.38
CA SER A 463 40.17 18.08 -6.55
C SER A 463 39.37 17.92 -5.27
N LEU A 464 38.06 17.82 -5.40
CA LEU A 464 37.10 17.64 -4.28
C LEU A 464 36.06 16.60 -4.70
N ASN A 465 35.91 15.51 -3.93
CA ASN A 465 34.87 14.53 -4.19
C ASN A 465 33.51 15.05 -3.73
N LEU A 466 32.47 14.84 -4.52
CA LEU A 466 31.09 15.20 -4.10
C LEU A 466 30.60 14.36 -2.91
N THR A 467 31.20 13.21 -2.68
CA THR A 467 30.92 12.38 -1.50
C THR A 467 31.45 12.94 -0.18
N GLU A 468 32.28 14.00 -0.24
CA GLU A 468 32.88 14.68 0.92
C GLU A 468 32.16 16.00 1.29
N ILE A 469 31.15 16.39 0.51
CA ILE A 469 30.35 17.60 0.76
C ILE A 469 28.84 17.26 0.77
N ASP A 470 28.09 18.03 1.56
CA ASP A 470 26.67 17.85 1.63
C ASP A 470 25.97 18.32 0.36
N TRP A 471 24.99 17.57 -0.12
CA TRP A 471 24.04 18.04 -1.11
C TRP A 471 23.05 19.04 -0.49
N VAL A 472 22.49 19.92 -1.31
CA VAL A 472 21.42 20.85 -0.90
C VAL A 472 20.11 20.08 -0.77
N LYS A 473 19.82 19.23 -1.79
CA LYS A 473 18.65 18.35 -1.86
C LYS A 473 19.01 17.13 -2.68
N ALA A 474 18.44 15.98 -2.30
CA ALA A 474 18.58 14.75 -3.07
C ALA A 474 17.26 13.97 -3.07
N THR A 475 16.87 13.44 -4.24
CA THR A 475 15.69 12.58 -4.42
C THR A 475 16.09 11.31 -5.16
N ALA A 476 15.38 10.22 -4.90
CA ALA A 476 15.49 8.96 -5.63
C ALA A 476 14.09 8.39 -5.87
N GLY A 477 13.88 7.77 -7.00
CA GLY A 477 12.59 7.16 -7.35
C GLY A 477 12.25 5.92 -6.49
N TRP A 478 13.27 5.30 -5.91
CA TRP A 478 13.14 4.24 -4.91
C TRP A 478 14.30 4.33 -3.91
N GLY A 479 14.04 4.01 -2.63
CA GLY A 479 15.04 4.10 -1.58
C GLY A 479 15.47 5.54 -1.28
N ASN A 480 16.72 5.72 -0.88
CA ASN A 480 17.34 7.02 -0.64
C ASN A 480 18.66 7.11 -1.39
N VAL A 481 19.06 8.33 -1.77
CA VAL A 481 20.41 8.58 -2.26
C VAL A 481 21.43 8.23 -1.16
N THR A 482 22.46 7.46 -1.51
CA THR A 482 23.45 6.93 -0.56
C THR A 482 24.87 7.33 -0.97
N ILE A 483 25.73 7.52 0.02
CA ILE A 483 27.16 7.77 -0.18
C ILE A 483 27.92 6.45 -0.03
N ASN A 484 28.81 6.16 -1.00
CA ASN A 484 29.72 5.00 -1.01
C ASN A 484 29.01 3.62 -0.95
N ARG A 485 27.76 3.60 -1.32
CA ARG A 485 26.91 2.40 -1.39
C ARG A 485 25.90 2.55 -2.53
N THR A 486 25.38 1.42 -3.03
CA THR A 486 24.22 1.42 -3.93
C THR A 486 22.97 1.92 -3.18
N VAL A 487 21.93 2.27 -3.90
CA VAL A 487 20.62 2.65 -3.30
C VAL A 487 20.06 1.56 -2.36
N ALA A 488 20.40 0.30 -2.60
CA ALA A 488 20.04 -0.84 -1.75
C ALA A 488 21.07 -1.13 -0.61
N GLY A 489 22.10 -0.27 -0.44
CA GLY A 489 23.09 -0.38 0.65
C GLY A 489 24.25 -1.35 0.39
N ARG A 490 24.40 -1.89 -0.84
CA ARG A 490 25.47 -2.80 -1.23
C ARG A 490 26.72 -2.05 -1.71
N THR A 491 27.79 -2.76 -2.06
CA THR A 491 28.98 -2.18 -2.68
C THR A 491 28.65 -1.73 -4.10
N LEU A 492 29.02 -0.49 -4.45
CA LEU A 492 28.86 0.06 -5.80
C LEU A 492 29.62 -0.80 -6.82
N THR A 493 28.95 -1.31 -7.85
CA THR A 493 29.56 -2.20 -8.83
C THR A 493 29.08 -1.85 -10.24
N VAL A 494 29.96 -1.24 -11.04
CA VAL A 494 29.68 -0.83 -12.43
C VAL A 494 30.67 -1.50 -13.37
N ASN A 495 30.20 -2.11 -14.47
CA ASN A 495 31.02 -2.88 -15.42
C ASN A 495 31.88 -3.96 -14.70
N ASP A 496 31.28 -4.73 -13.78
CA ASP A 496 31.95 -5.75 -12.97
C ASP A 496 33.15 -5.26 -12.12
N THR A 497 33.25 -3.96 -11.91
CA THR A 497 34.27 -3.33 -11.07
C THR A 497 33.64 -2.74 -9.83
N GLU A 498 34.19 -3.09 -8.66
CA GLU A 498 33.76 -2.53 -7.37
C GLU A 498 34.39 -1.15 -7.13
N TYR A 499 33.61 -0.25 -6.56
CA TYR A 499 34.01 1.10 -6.20
C TYR A 499 33.65 1.43 -4.77
N PHE A 500 34.50 2.22 -4.10
CA PHE A 500 34.35 2.62 -2.70
C PHE A 500 34.09 4.13 -2.53
N ASN A 501 34.06 4.86 -3.64
CA ASN A 501 33.74 6.29 -3.68
C ASN A 501 32.71 6.53 -4.78
N GLY A 502 31.50 6.91 -4.39
CA GLY A 502 30.42 7.17 -5.31
C GLY A 502 29.10 7.48 -4.63
N ILE A 503 28.09 7.71 -5.44
CA ILE A 503 26.73 8.03 -4.99
C ILE A 503 25.78 7.06 -5.67
N GLY A 504 25.11 6.22 -4.88
CA GLY A 504 24.08 5.31 -5.36
C GLY A 504 22.71 5.97 -5.32
N THR A 505 21.91 5.77 -6.36
CA THR A 505 20.55 6.30 -6.49
C THR A 505 19.67 5.38 -7.34
N HIS A 506 18.44 5.79 -7.57
CA HIS A 506 17.47 5.10 -8.41
C HIS A 506 16.69 6.12 -9.26
N ALA A 507 16.44 5.82 -10.53
CA ALA A 507 15.66 6.70 -11.39
C ALA A 507 14.18 6.81 -10.89
N ASN A 508 13.52 7.98 -10.93
CA ASN A 508 14.05 9.25 -11.33
C ASN A 508 14.71 9.94 -10.11
N SER A 509 15.90 10.49 -10.32
CA SER A 509 16.68 11.08 -9.23
C SER A 509 17.20 12.45 -9.61
N ILE A 510 17.18 13.38 -8.66
CA ILE A 510 17.81 14.71 -8.77
C ILE A 510 18.61 14.97 -7.50
N ILE A 511 19.90 15.27 -7.67
CA ILE A 511 20.81 15.60 -6.57
C ILE A 511 21.38 16.99 -6.83
N GLU A 512 21.12 17.95 -5.93
CA GLU A 512 21.56 19.34 -6.04
C GLU A 512 22.79 19.59 -5.16
N TYR A 513 23.82 20.18 -5.73
CA TYR A 513 25.01 20.65 -5.03
C TYR A 513 25.26 22.13 -5.24
N ASN A 514 25.73 22.83 -4.21
CA ASN A 514 26.39 24.12 -4.36
C ASN A 514 27.86 23.88 -4.75
N ILE A 515 28.33 24.55 -5.82
CA ILE A 515 29.71 24.44 -6.26
C ILE A 515 30.57 25.41 -5.45
N PRO A 516 31.55 24.92 -4.64
CA PRO A 516 32.46 25.79 -3.93
C PRO A 516 33.33 26.62 -4.88
N GLU A 517 33.70 27.82 -4.45
CA GLU A 517 34.54 28.69 -5.24
C GLU A 517 35.92 28.07 -5.53
N GLY A 518 36.39 28.20 -6.76
CA GLY A 518 37.69 27.68 -7.21
C GLY A 518 37.62 26.32 -7.94
N TYR A 519 36.41 25.77 -8.11
CA TYR A 519 36.15 24.57 -8.92
C TYR A 519 35.36 24.94 -10.17
N ASN A 520 35.73 24.35 -11.31
CA ASN A 520 35.13 24.68 -12.61
C ASN A 520 34.96 23.49 -13.55
N THR A 521 35.20 22.29 -13.09
CA THR A 521 35.00 21.08 -13.90
C THR A 521 34.40 20.01 -13.02
N PHE A 522 33.35 19.34 -13.50
CA PHE A 522 32.79 18.12 -12.89
C PHE A 522 33.18 16.92 -13.74
N SER A 523 33.51 15.80 -13.10
CA SER A 523 33.73 14.51 -13.76
C SER A 523 33.25 13.34 -12.90
N ALA A 524 32.75 12.28 -13.57
CA ALA A 524 32.35 11.01 -12.97
C ALA A 524 32.38 9.88 -14.03
N LEU A 525 32.40 8.64 -13.58
CA LEU A 525 31.88 7.51 -14.33
C LEU A 525 30.43 7.30 -13.81
N ALA A 526 29.47 7.16 -14.72
CA ALA A 526 28.07 6.95 -14.38
C ALA A 526 27.55 5.67 -15.04
N GLY A 527 26.82 4.83 -14.33
CA GLY A 527 26.38 3.54 -14.87
C GLY A 527 25.26 2.88 -14.06
N LEU A 528 24.66 1.85 -14.66
CA LEU A 528 23.77 0.93 -13.97
C LEU A 528 24.60 0.08 -12.99
N ASP A 529 24.08 -0.11 -11.79
CA ASP A 529 24.68 -1.04 -10.84
C ASP A 529 24.47 -2.50 -11.28
N LYS A 530 25.45 -3.35 -10.96
CA LYS A 530 25.42 -4.77 -11.30
C LYS A 530 24.20 -5.49 -10.77
N GLU A 531 23.68 -5.09 -9.61
CA GLU A 531 22.53 -5.75 -9.00
C GLU A 531 21.26 -5.66 -9.86
N CYS A 532 21.04 -4.56 -10.61
CA CYS A 532 19.91 -4.49 -11.53
C CYS A 532 20.10 -5.37 -12.78
N ILE A 533 21.32 -5.49 -13.25
CA ILE A 533 21.66 -6.32 -14.41
C ILE A 533 21.43 -7.81 -14.11
N GLU A 534 21.67 -8.24 -12.89
CA GLU A 534 21.44 -9.62 -12.43
C GLU A 534 19.95 -9.97 -12.26
N HIS A 535 19.08 -8.97 -12.10
CA HIS A 535 17.66 -9.17 -11.80
C HIS A 535 16.72 -8.92 -12.97
N THR A 536 17.09 -8.10 -13.95
CA THR A 536 16.21 -7.77 -15.09
C THR A 536 16.98 -7.40 -16.36
N GLU A 537 16.41 -7.78 -17.49
CA GLU A 537 16.84 -7.30 -18.81
C GLU A 537 16.20 -5.95 -19.18
N GLY A 538 15.41 -5.33 -18.29
CA GLY A 538 14.61 -4.14 -18.57
C GLY A 538 15.19 -2.82 -18.05
N ALA A 539 16.19 -2.84 -17.15
CA ALA A 539 16.75 -1.64 -16.56
C ALA A 539 17.40 -0.71 -17.61
N THR A 540 16.95 0.55 -17.64
CA THR A 540 17.49 1.58 -18.53
C THR A 540 17.50 2.93 -17.85
N VAL A 541 18.60 3.68 -17.99
CA VAL A 541 18.71 5.02 -17.42
C VAL A 541 19.40 5.98 -18.37
N LYS A 542 19.14 7.28 -18.19
CA LYS A 542 19.99 8.36 -18.72
C LYS A 542 20.59 9.15 -17.58
N PHE A 543 21.86 9.52 -17.73
CA PHE A 543 22.55 10.43 -16.85
C PHE A 543 22.62 11.81 -17.47
N LEU A 544 22.14 12.81 -16.75
CA LEU A 544 22.12 14.19 -17.20
C LEU A 544 22.78 15.08 -16.14
N VAL A 545 23.41 16.15 -16.60
CA VAL A 545 24.00 17.18 -15.73
C VAL A 545 23.43 18.54 -16.11
N PHE A 546 22.96 19.29 -15.11
CA PHE A 546 22.36 20.63 -15.34
C PHE A 546 23.06 21.68 -14.47
N LYS A 547 23.02 22.92 -14.94
CA LYS A 547 23.46 24.14 -14.24
C LYS A 547 22.33 24.96 -13.64
N GLN A 548 21.11 24.56 -13.91
CA GLN A 548 19.85 25.12 -13.41
C GLN A 548 18.90 23.97 -13.10
N PHE A 549 17.80 24.24 -12.45
CA PHE A 549 16.82 23.20 -12.15
C PHE A 549 16.38 22.47 -13.44
N PRO A 550 16.26 21.13 -13.45
CA PRO A 550 16.07 20.33 -14.67
C PRO A 550 14.83 20.64 -15.51
N SER A 551 13.78 21.21 -14.92
CA SER A 551 12.58 21.70 -15.64
C SER A 551 12.70 23.14 -16.16
N GLY A 552 13.85 23.80 -15.93
CA GLY A 552 14.07 25.23 -16.26
C GLY A 552 13.66 26.21 -15.18
N SER A 553 12.84 25.80 -14.22
CA SER A 553 12.45 26.60 -13.03
C SER A 553 12.37 25.68 -11.82
N GLU A 554 12.77 26.19 -10.65
CA GLU A 554 12.59 25.42 -9.41
C GLU A 554 11.10 25.18 -9.15
N PRO A 555 10.70 23.97 -8.63
CA PRO A 555 9.32 23.72 -8.27
C PRO A 555 8.88 24.73 -7.21
N GLN A 556 7.66 25.21 -7.33
CA GLN A 556 7.04 25.99 -6.27
C GLN A 556 6.78 25.09 -5.06
N ASP A 557 6.97 25.61 -3.84
CA ASP A 557 6.69 24.87 -2.60
C ASP A 557 5.21 24.51 -2.43
N SER A 558 4.34 25.08 -3.27
CA SER A 558 2.90 24.89 -3.25
C SER A 558 2.27 25.32 -4.56
N LEU A 559 1.11 24.76 -4.89
CA LEU A 559 0.29 25.16 -6.05
C LEU A 559 -1.07 25.67 -5.58
N ASP A 560 -1.60 26.68 -6.28
CA ASP A 560 -3.00 27.05 -6.16
C ASP A 560 -3.85 26.05 -6.97
N ILE A 561 -4.80 25.38 -6.29
CA ILE A 561 -5.71 24.44 -6.90
C ILE A 561 -7.11 25.02 -6.83
N ASN A 562 -7.75 25.14 -7.99
CA ASN A 562 -9.07 25.73 -8.15
C ASN A 562 -10.12 24.65 -8.33
N LEU A 563 -11.25 24.79 -7.64
CA LEU A 563 -12.41 23.93 -7.73
C LEU A 563 -13.65 24.77 -8.02
N ASN A 564 -14.27 24.56 -9.18
CA ASN A 564 -15.52 25.23 -9.54
C ASN A 564 -16.70 24.49 -8.88
N PHE A 565 -17.58 25.21 -8.19
CA PHE A 565 -18.71 24.62 -7.50
C PHE A 565 -19.76 24.03 -8.45
N GLN A 566 -19.84 24.49 -9.70
CA GLN A 566 -20.71 23.90 -10.72
C GLN A 566 -20.32 22.44 -11.03
N ASP A 567 -19.04 22.08 -10.93
CA ASP A 567 -18.57 20.71 -11.13
C ASP A 567 -19.06 19.75 -10.03
N LEU A 568 -19.50 20.31 -8.89
CA LEU A 568 -20.13 19.60 -7.78
C LEU A 568 -21.66 19.68 -7.80
N GLY A 569 -22.26 20.34 -8.80
CA GLY A 569 -23.69 20.62 -8.86
C GLY A 569 -24.15 21.69 -7.84
N LEU A 570 -23.23 22.50 -7.33
CA LEU A 570 -23.50 23.62 -6.43
C LEU A 570 -23.53 24.93 -7.22
N SER A 571 -24.26 25.92 -6.71
CA SER A 571 -24.36 27.26 -7.28
C SER A 571 -24.56 28.29 -6.17
N GLY A 572 -24.05 29.50 -6.40
CA GLY A 572 -24.11 30.58 -5.42
C GLY A 572 -23.05 30.47 -4.33
N THR A 573 -23.34 31.03 -3.20
CA THR A 573 -22.39 31.08 -2.08
C THR A 573 -22.39 29.76 -1.31
N CYS A 574 -21.18 29.23 -1.01
CA CYS A 574 -20.97 28.05 -0.18
C CYS A 574 -19.98 28.34 0.94
N THR A 575 -20.27 27.84 2.13
CA THR A 575 -19.32 27.84 3.25
C THR A 575 -18.36 26.66 3.09
N VAL A 576 -17.09 26.89 3.32
CA VAL A 576 -16.02 25.88 3.20
C VAL A 576 -15.35 25.65 4.55
N ARG A 577 -15.22 24.39 4.96
CA ARG A 577 -14.54 23.98 6.18
C ARG A 577 -13.38 23.03 5.87
N ASP A 578 -12.18 23.35 6.35
CA ASP A 578 -11.04 22.44 6.34
C ASP A 578 -11.17 21.40 7.43
N LEU A 579 -11.19 20.11 7.03
CA LEU A 579 -11.47 19.01 7.96
C LEU A 579 -10.23 18.57 8.76
N TRP A 580 -9.02 18.78 8.21
CA TRP A 580 -7.79 18.50 8.95
C TRP A 580 -7.48 19.60 9.97
N ALA A 581 -7.59 20.85 9.55
CA ALA A 581 -7.40 22.00 10.45
C ALA A 581 -8.56 22.18 11.43
N LYS A 582 -9.76 21.61 11.13
CA LYS A 582 -11.02 21.82 11.86
C LYS A 582 -11.44 23.30 11.91
N GLU A 583 -11.19 24.02 10.81
CA GLU A 583 -11.38 25.46 10.70
C GLU A 583 -12.35 25.80 9.56
N ASP A 584 -13.20 26.78 9.80
CA ASP A 584 -14.06 27.34 8.76
C ASP A 584 -13.24 28.37 7.97
N LEU A 585 -13.14 28.14 6.63
CA LEU A 585 -12.37 28.99 5.73
C LEU A 585 -13.17 30.21 5.25
N GLY A 586 -14.49 30.27 5.57
CA GLY A 586 -15.42 31.32 5.17
C GLY A 586 -16.24 30.94 3.94
N ASP A 587 -16.89 31.98 3.37
CA ASP A 587 -17.81 31.86 2.26
C ASP A 587 -17.13 32.14 0.93
N TYR A 588 -17.41 31.31 -0.05
CA TYR A 588 -16.89 31.41 -1.43
C TYR A 588 -18.07 31.43 -2.42
N SER A 589 -17.96 32.21 -3.47
CA SER A 589 -18.96 32.25 -4.55
C SER A 589 -18.38 31.61 -5.80
N ASP A 590 -19.09 30.61 -6.34
CA ASP A 590 -18.82 29.91 -7.59
C ASP A 590 -17.50 29.11 -7.65
N GLU A 591 -16.43 29.51 -6.98
CA GLU A 591 -15.10 28.90 -7.05
C GLU A 591 -14.37 28.92 -5.68
N LEU A 592 -13.68 27.83 -5.38
CA LEU A 592 -12.72 27.74 -4.28
C LEU A 592 -11.30 27.66 -4.85
N SER A 593 -10.40 28.50 -4.36
CA SER A 593 -8.97 28.43 -4.65
C SER A 593 -8.19 28.21 -3.36
N LEU A 594 -7.47 27.08 -3.26
CA LEU A 594 -6.65 26.77 -2.10
C LEU A 594 -5.20 26.52 -2.49
N LYS A 595 -4.30 27.04 -1.68
CA LYS A 595 -2.88 26.72 -1.77
C LYS A 595 -2.62 25.35 -1.13
N VAL A 596 -2.04 24.43 -1.90
CA VAL A 596 -1.67 23.09 -1.46
C VAL A 596 -0.16 22.93 -1.58
N ARG A 597 0.50 22.54 -0.49
CA ARG A 597 1.96 22.31 -0.47
C ARG A 597 2.32 21.12 -1.34
N ASN A 598 3.57 21.08 -1.78
CA ASN A 598 4.12 19.92 -2.46
C ASN A 598 3.95 18.67 -1.60
N HIS A 599 3.53 17.56 -2.21
CA HIS A 599 3.14 16.30 -1.59
C HIS A 599 1.98 16.43 -0.60
N GLY A 600 1.38 17.61 -0.48
CA GLY A 600 0.32 17.88 0.46
C GLY A 600 -1.08 17.64 -0.09
N ALA A 601 -2.03 17.65 0.83
CA ALA A 601 -3.45 17.61 0.54
C ALA A 601 -4.24 18.62 1.38
N ARG A 602 -5.38 19.06 0.84
CA ARG A 602 -6.42 19.76 1.59
C ARG A 602 -7.71 18.95 1.45
N LEU A 603 -8.37 18.71 2.55
CA LEU A 603 -9.65 18.00 2.59
C LEU A 603 -10.72 18.94 3.15
N VAL A 604 -11.71 19.24 2.34
CA VAL A 604 -12.73 20.24 2.70
C VAL A 604 -14.14 19.68 2.58
N ARG A 605 -15.02 20.20 3.44
CA ARG A 605 -16.46 20.11 3.30
C ARG A 605 -16.99 21.42 2.74
N ILE A 606 -17.92 21.33 1.79
CA ILE A 606 -18.54 22.45 1.10
C ILE A 606 -20.03 22.36 1.30
N SER A 607 -20.59 23.35 1.99
CA SER A 607 -22.01 23.44 2.34
C SER A 607 -22.64 24.65 1.68
N ARG A 608 -23.81 24.48 1.08
CA ARG A 608 -24.55 25.62 0.48
C ARG A 608 -25.02 26.57 1.59
N VAL A 609 -24.84 27.86 1.39
CA VAL A 609 -25.47 28.90 2.24
C VAL A 609 -26.93 29.02 1.82
N GLU A 610 -27.87 28.81 2.77
CA GLU A 610 -29.33 28.96 2.54
C GLU A 610 -29.75 30.41 2.27
#